data_efe14ad8204acaca8743c2f265f1cc17
#
_entry.id   efe14ad8204acaca8743c2f265f1cc17
#
_cell.length_a   1.000
_cell.length_b   1.000
_cell.length_c   1.000
_cell.angle_alpha   90.00
_cell.angle_beta   90.00
_cell.angle_gamma   90.00
#
_symmetry.space_group_name_H-M   'P 1'
#
loop_
_entity.id
_entity.type
_entity.pdbx_description
1 polymer ?
#
loop_
_entity_poly.entity_id
_entity_poly.type
_entity_poly.pdbx_seq_one_letter_code
_entity_poly.pdbx_strand_id
1 'polypeptide(L)'
;MICDPDKRYNAEMILNHAWIEKNAPNSKGNLAKFNAHSLKNFGNLYKLTKYVLGFIASRADEGDIANLRKIFEEMDANKSGTLNINEIKNGIDKMEKNKEIDEEEKQNIIQTIDTDKSSKIEYNEFLAACLEQKVYLREENLLNAFMMLDYDGSGKISKSEIKRALNGDIDNETLDKIIKDFDLDGDGEIDYKEFVEGMKNSYKKEEEVKDENPPAKKHK
;
A
#
# COMPACT_ATOMS: atom_id res chain seq x y z
N MET A 1 -21.11 -8.14 -32.31
CA MET A 1 -21.60 -8.85 -31.11
C MET A 1 -22.24 -10.15 -31.57
N ILE A 2 -21.83 -11.31 -31.06
CA ILE A 2 -22.39 -12.61 -31.46
C ILE A 2 -23.75 -12.74 -30.73
N CYS A 3 -24.83 -12.72 -31.47
CA CYS A 3 -26.21 -12.76 -30.92
C CYS A 3 -26.59 -14.15 -30.40
N ASP A 4 -25.99 -15.21 -30.96
CA ASP A 4 -26.26 -16.60 -30.60
C ASP A 4 -25.56 -16.96 -29.29
N PRO A 5 -26.28 -17.29 -28.20
CA PRO A 5 -25.68 -17.61 -26.90
C PRO A 5 -24.70 -18.80 -26.94
N ASP A 6 -25.00 -19.80 -27.79
CA ASP A 6 -24.23 -21.03 -27.90
C ASP A 6 -22.92 -20.84 -28.65
N LYS A 7 -22.76 -19.71 -29.35
CA LYS A 7 -21.52 -19.32 -30.06
C LYS A 7 -20.71 -18.28 -29.34
N ARG A 8 -21.14 -17.85 -28.15
CA ARG A 8 -20.33 -16.91 -27.33
C ARG A 8 -19.15 -17.63 -26.74
N TYR A 9 -18.03 -16.94 -26.75
CA TYR A 9 -16.84 -17.45 -26.04
C TYR A 9 -17.15 -17.59 -24.56
N ASN A 10 -16.85 -18.76 -24.00
CA ASN A 10 -16.80 -18.94 -22.55
C ASN A 10 -15.51 -18.31 -21.98
N ALA A 11 -15.39 -18.24 -20.65
CA ALA A 11 -14.24 -17.61 -19.99
C ALA A 11 -12.91 -18.24 -20.41
N GLU A 12 -12.86 -19.58 -20.56
CA GLU A 12 -11.68 -20.31 -20.97
C GLU A 12 -11.27 -20.03 -22.42
N MET A 13 -12.25 -19.94 -23.33
CA MET A 13 -12.00 -19.56 -24.73
C MET A 13 -11.53 -18.12 -24.86
N ILE A 14 -12.02 -17.21 -23.99
CA ILE A 14 -11.54 -15.82 -23.94
C ILE A 14 -10.10 -15.76 -23.47
N LEU A 15 -9.77 -16.46 -22.39
CA LEU A 15 -8.39 -16.49 -21.84
C LEU A 15 -7.35 -17.03 -22.83
N ASN A 16 -7.75 -18.01 -23.66
CA ASN A 16 -6.90 -18.61 -24.70
C ASN A 16 -7.02 -17.92 -26.07
N HIS A 17 -7.70 -16.78 -26.14
CA HIS A 17 -7.87 -16.05 -27.41
C HIS A 17 -6.55 -15.37 -27.83
N ALA A 18 -6.19 -15.50 -29.09
CA ALA A 18 -4.91 -14.96 -29.63
C ALA A 18 -4.72 -13.46 -29.37
N TRP A 19 -5.81 -12.69 -29.24
CA TRP A 19 -5.74 -11.28 -28.86
C TRP A 19 -5.28 -11.10 -27.42
N ILE A 20 -5.76 -11.95 -26.50
CA ILE A 20 -5.33 -11.94 -25.09
C ILE A 20 -3.86 -12.33 -25.00
N GLU A 21 -3.45 -13.41 -25.66
CA GLU A 21 -2.04 -13.85 -25.71
C GLU A 21 -1.09 -12.74 -26.21
N LYS A 22 -1.53 -12.01 -27.23
CA LYS A 22 -0.72 -10.97 -27.86
C LYS A 22 -0.70 -9.66 -27.07
N ASN A 23 -1.81 -9.26 -26.42
CA ASN A 23 -1.97 -7.95 -25.82
C ASN A 23 -1.98 -7.99 -24.28
N ALA A 24 -2.12 -9.16 -23.67
CA ALA A 24 -1.92 -9.40 -22.24
C ALA A 24 -0.77 -10.39 -22.07
N PRO A 25 0.48 -9.95 -22.19
CA PRO A 25 1.61 -10.83 -22.10
C PRO A 25 1.59 -11.59 -20.76
N ASN A 26 1.76 -12.90 -20.83
CA ASN A 26 1.93 -13.82 -19.70
C ASN A 26 3.26 -13.52 -18.97
N SER A 27 3.45 -12.27 -18.54
CA SER A 27 4.54 -11.96 -17.64
C SER A 27 4.14 -12.48 -16.26
N LYS A 28 4.72 -13.58 -15.85
CA LYS A 28 4.70 -14.01 -14.44
C LYS A 28 5.13 -12.81 -13.61
N GLY A 29 4.42 -12.51 -12.53
CA GLY A 29 4.83 -11.50 -11.58
C GLY A 29 6.29 -11.77 -11.20
N ASN A 30 7.11 -10.75 -11.17
CA ASN A 30 8.52 -10.96 -10.81
C ASN A 30 8.66 -10.73 -9.32
N LEU A 31 8.32 -11.76 -8.53
CA LEU A 31 8.51 -11.79 -7.08
C LEU A 31 9.92 -11.32 -6.68
N ALA A 32 10.94 -11.65 -7.50
CA ALA A 32 12.32 -11.23 -7.23
C ALA A 32 12.56 -9.69 -7.31
N LYS A 33 11.61 -8.93 -7.85
CA LYS A 33 11.64 -7.45 -7.87
C LYS A 33 10.79 -6.82 -6.77
N PHE A 34 10.03 -7.62 -6.04
CA PHE A 34 9.25 -7.16 -4.93
C PHE A 34 10.17 -6.92 -3.73
N ASN A 35 10.02 -5.79 -3.07
CA ASN A 35 10.85 -5.46 -1.91
C ASN A 35 10.02 -5.64 -0.64
N ALA A 36 10.35 -6.66 0.16
CA ALA A 36 9.69 -6.89 1.44
C ALA A 36 9.88 -5.73 2.44
N HIS A 37 10.92 -4.90 2.26
CA HIS A 37 11.07 -3.67 3.03
C HIS A 37 9.93 -2.68 2.82
N SER A 38 9.26 -2.67 1.65
CA SER A 38 8.07 -1.83 1.44
C SER A 38 6.94 -2.19 2.40
N LEU A 39 6.74 -3.49 2.66
CA LEU A 39 5.76 -3.98 3.62
C LEU A 39 6.10 -3.56 5.05
N LYS A 40 7.37 -3.68 5.43
CA LYS A 40 7.87 -3.27 6.75
C LYS A 40 7.68 -1.77 6.96
N ASN A 41 8.05 -0.99 5.96
CA ASN A 41 7.94 0.46 6.01
C ASN A 41 6.50 0.92 6.15
N PHE A 42 5.58 0.35 5.38
CA PHE A 42 4.15 0.65 5.50
C PHE A 42 3.64 0.46 6.94
N GLY A 43 4.16 -0.53 7.66
CA GLY A 43 3.82 -0.79 9.04
C GLY A 43 4.02 0.41 9.97
N ASN A 44 5.07 1.16 9.77
CA ASN A 44 5.48 2.28 10.62
C ASN A 44 4.77 3.60 10.30
N LEU A 45 4.00 3.66 9.21
CA LEU A 45 3.29 4.87 8.81
C LEU A 45 2.13 5.20 9.74
N TYR A 46 1.83 6.47 9.88
CA TYR A 46 0.62 6.92 10.57
C TYR A 46 -0.64 6.36 9.92
N LYS A 47 -1.69 6.13 10.72
CA LYS A 47 -3.00 5.67 10.24
C LYS A 47 -3.54 6.55 9.10
N LEU A 48 -3.35 7.87 9.19
CA LEU A 48 -3.74 8.79 8.12
C LEU A 48 -3.01 8.51 6.82
N THR A 49 -1.69 8.32 6.87
CA THR A 49 -0.87 8.02 5.67
C THR A 49 -1.31 6.70 5.04
N LYS A 50 -1.52 5.65 5.85
CA LYS A 50 -2.03 4.34 5.38
C LYS A 50 -3.39 4.47 4.69
N TYR A 51 -4.30 5.26 5.28
CA TYR A 51 -5.61 5.54 4.72
C TYR A 51 -5.51 6.25 3.35
N VAL A 52 -4.66 7.26 3.25
CA VAL A 52 -4.38 7.98 2.00
C VAL A 52 -3.81 7.05 0.94
N LEU A 53 -2.85 6.19 1.31
CA LEU A 53 -2.26 5.22 0.39
C LEU A 53 -3.29 4.19 -0.10
N GLY A 54 -4.17 3.72 0.78
CA GLY A 54 -5.29 2.85 0.41
C GLY A 54 -6.23 3.50 -0.59
N PHE A 55 -6.56 4.78 -0.38
CA PHE A 55 -7.37 5.56 -1.32
C PHE A 55 -6.70 5.70 -2.68
N ILE A 56 -5.40 6.07 -2.72
CA ILE A 56 -4.63 6.20 -3.96
C ILE A 56 -4.52 4.84 -4.66
N ALA A 57 -4.21 3.78 -3.94
CA ALA A 57 -4.09 2.42 -4.48
C ALA A 57 -5.39 1.94 -5.15
N SER A 58 -6.55 2.26 -4.54
CA SER A 58 -7.88 1.89 -5.10
C SER A 58 -8.21 2.59 -6.43
N ARG A 59 -7.48 3.67 -6.77
CA ARG A 59 -7.66 4.48 -7.97
C ARG A 59 -6.47 4.45 -8.92
N ALA A 60 -5.43 3.70 -8.57
CA ALA A 60 -4.21 3.60 -9.36
C ALA A 60 -4.50 2.97 -10.74
N ASP A 61 -3.81 3.47 -11.76
CA ASP A 61 -3.94 2.96 -13.11
C ASP A 61 -3.40 1.52 -13.22
N GLU A 62 -3.98 0.74 -14.13
CA GLU A 62 -3.56 -0.64 -14.38
C GLU A 62 -2.05 -0.75 -14.68
N GLY A 63 -1.48 0.24 -15.36
CA GLY A 63 -0.04 0.27 -15.66
C GLY A 63 0.84 0.33 -14.41
N ASP A 64 0.36 0.98 -13.35
CA ASP A 64 1.09 1.13 -12.09
C ASP A 64 0.96 -0.12 -11.18
N ILE A 65 -0.16 -0.82 -11.24
CA ILE A 65 -0.48 -1.93 -10.32
C ILE A 65 -0.42 -3.32 -10.96
N ALA A 66 -0.30 -3.44 -12.30
CA ALA A 66 -0.34 -4.74 -12.99
C ALA A 66 0.68 -5.76 -12.47
N ASN A 67 1.88 -5.30 -12.11
CA ASN A 67 2.90 -6.19 -11.53
C ASN A 67 2.54 -6.60 -10.09
N LEU A 68 2.01 -5.67 -9.29
CA LEU A 68 1.58 -5.95 -7.92
C LEU A 68 0.40 -6.92 -7.89
N ARG A 69 -0.55 -6.77 -8.83
CA ARG A 69 -1.65 -7.71 -9.00
C ARG A 69 -1.15 -9.14 -9.23
N LYS A 70 -0.20 -9.33 -10.14
CA LYS A 70 0.38 -10.65 -10.41
C LYS A 70 1.10 -11.24 -9.20
N ILE A 71 1.82 -10.41 -8.46
CA ILE A 71 2.48 -10.83 -7.22
C ILE A 71 1.43 -11.30 -6.20
N PHE A 72 0.35 -10.54 -6.02
CA PHE A 72 -0.75 -10.92 -5.14
C PHE A 72 -1.38 -12.26 -5.57
N GLU A 73 -1.69 -12.43 -6.86
CA GLU A 73 -2.24 -13.67 -7.41
C GLU A 73 -1.31 -14.88 -7.26
N GLU A 74 0.02 -14.67 -7.33
CA GLU A 74 1.01 -15.72 -7.08
C GLU A 74 1.12 -16.08 -5.58
N MET A 75 0.86 -15.12 -4.69
CA MET A 75 0.84 -15.35 -3.24
C MET A 75 -0.47 -15.98 -2.78
N ASP A 76 -1.61 -15.60 -3.36
CA ASP A 76 -2.95 -16.15 -3.06
C ASP A 76 -3.10 -17.56 -3.63
N ALA A 77 -2.48 -18.53 -2.94
CA ALA A 77 -2.41 -19.92 -3.39
C ALA A 77 -3.79 -20.61 -3.41
N ASN A 78 -4.69 -20.21 -2.50
CA ASN A 78 -6.02 -20.77 -2.37
C ASN A 78 -7.09 -20.02 -3.19
N LYS A 79 -6.69 -18.91 -3.85
CA LYS A 79 -7.55 -18.04 -4.67
C LYS A 79 -8.76 -17.48 -3.89
N SER A 80 -8.54 -17.13 -2.64
CA SER A 80 -9.57 -16.56 -1.76
C SER A 80 -9.82 -15.07 -2.01
N GLY A 81 -8.93 -14.38 -2.74
CA GLY A 81 -8.93 -12.93 -2.92
C GLY A 81 -8.34 -12.16 -1.74
N THR A 82 -7.80 -12.87 -0.75
CA THR A 82 -7.11 -12.31 0.43
C THR A 82 -5.86 -13.11 0.72
N LEU A 83 -4.85 -12.50 1.34
CA LEU A 83 -3.65 -13.21 1.76
C LEU A 83 -3.72 -13.52 3.26
N ASN A 84 -3.63 -14.80 3.61
CA ASN A 84 -3.47 -15.21 4.99
C ASN A 84 -2.00 -15.17 5.43
N ILE A 85 -1.77 -15.30 6.73
CA ILE A 85 -0.43 -15.24 7.35
C ILE A 85 0.56 -16.20 6.67
N ASN A 86 0.15 -17.41 6.35
CA ASN A 86 1.04 -18.42 5.75
C ASN A 86 1.38 -18.06 4.29
N GLU A 87 0.43 -17.53 3.53
CA GLU A 87 0.65 -17.08 2.16
C GLU A 87 1.62 -15.91 2.10
N ILE A 88 1.51 -14.97 3.04
CA ILE A 88 2.44 -13.84 3.14
C ILE A 88 3.83 -14.31 3.55
N LYS A 89 3.96 -15.16 4.59
CA LYS A 89 5.24 -15.73 5.01
C LYS A 89 5.92 -16.46 3.86
N ASN A 90 5.20 -17.34 3.17
CA ASN A 90 5.71 -18.05 2.00
C ASN A 90 6.09 -17.10 0.85
N GLY A 91 5.34 -16.02 0.66
CA GLY A 91 5.64 -14.98 -0.31
C GLY A 91 6.96 -14.28 0.03
N ILE A 92 7.13 -13.82 1.26
CA ILE A 92 8.35 -13.18 1.75
C ILE A 92 9.54 -14.14 1.59
N ASP A 93 9.42 -15.40 2.00
CA ASP A 93 10.50 -16.41 1.89
C ASP A 93 10.93 -16.67 0.43
N LYS A 94 9.99 -16.62 -0.51
CA LYS A 94 10.30 -16.74 -1.94
C LYS A 94 10.99 -15.51 -2.52
N MET A 95 10.72 -14.34 -1.96
CA MET A 95 11.30 -13.06 -2.38
C MET A 95 12.70 -12.87 -1.84
N GLU A 96 12.93 -13.24 -0.59
CA GLU A 96 14.19 -13.05 0.10
C GLU A 96 15.10 -14.27 -0.02
N LYS A 97 15.99 -14.21 -1.01
CA LYS A 97 17.03 -15.24 -1.19
C LYS A 97 17.98 -15.36 0.01
N ASN A 98 18.11 -14.33 0.83
CA ASN A 98 19.11 -14.22 1.90
C ASN A 98 18.56 -14.47 3.32
N LYS A 99 17.25 -14.69 3.50
CA LYS A 99 16.59 -14.88 4.82
C LYS A 99 16.96 -13.78 5.84
N GLU A 100 16.94 -12.53 5.40
CA GLU A 100 17.28 -11.37 6.25
C GLU A 100 16.16 -11.00 7.23
N ILE A 101 14.92 -11.44 6.95
CA ILE A 101 13.75 -11.17 7.80
C ILE A 101 13.45 -12.41 8.64
N ASP A 102 13.53 -12.27 9.96
CA ASP A 102 13.19 -13.35 10.89
C ASP A 102 11.67 -13.55 11.06
N GLU A 103 11.26 -14.61 11.78
CA GLU A 103 9.85 -14.96 11.94
C GLU A 103 9.08 -13.93 12.79
N GLU A 104 9.71 -13.28 13.75
CA GLU A 104 9.11 -12.23 14.57
C GLU A 104 8.86 -10.98 13.72
N GLU A 105 9.83 -10.61 12.89
CA GLU A 105 9.72 -9.50 11.97
C GLU A 105 8.64 -9.73 10.90
N LYS A 106 8.52 -10.95 10.34
CA LYS A 106 7.42 -11.33 9.43
C LYS A 106 6.06 -11.17 10.11
N GLN A 107 5.95 -11.61 11.37
CA GLN A 107 4.71 -11.46 12.14
C GLN A 107 4.34 -10.00 12.35
N ASN A 108 5.31 -9.16 12.67
CA ASN A 108 5.12 -7.72 12.86
C ASN A 108 4.68 -7.04 11.55
N ILE A 109 5.31 -7.39 10.41
CA ILE A 109 4.93 -6.90 9.09
C ILE A 109 3.44 -7.19 8.82
N ILE A 110 2.99 -8.42 9.05
CA ILE A 110 1.61 -8.83 8.80
C ILE A 110 0.63 -8.03 9.65
N GLN A 111 0.90 -7.93 10.98
CA GLN A 111 0.03 -7.19 11.91
C GLN A 111 -0.08 -5.70 11.58
N THR A 112 0.95 -5.14 10.96
CA THR A 112 1.00 -3.71 10.63
C THR A 112 0.37 -3.38 9.28
N ILE A 113 0.29 -4.35 8.35
CA ILE A 113 -0.40 -4.21 7.07
C ILE A 113 -1.91 -4.42 7.24
N ASP A 114 -2.32 -5.36 8.07
CA ASP A 114 -3.71 -5.64 8.43
C ASP A 114 -4.30 -4.45 9.22
N THR A 115 -4.78 -3.47 8.47
CA THR A 115 -5.25 -2.19 9.03
C THR A 115 -6.61 -2.30 9.69
N ASP A 116 -7.46 -3.22 9.23
CA ASP A 116 -8.81 -3.47 9.73
C ASP A 116 -8.88 -4.61 10.78
N LYS A 117 -7.73 -5.24 11.06
CA LYS A 117 -7.59 -6.37 12.00
C LYS A 117 -8.43 -7.59 11.62
N SER A 118 -8.63 -7.81 10.35
CA SER A 118 -9.35 -8.98 9.80
C SER A 118 -8.56 -10.29 9.92
N SER A 119 -7.28 -10.22 10.27
CA SER A 119 -6.29 -11.32 10.27
C SER A 119 -5.99 -11.85 8.86
N LYS A 120 -6.32 -11.07 7.85
CA LYS A 120 -6.04 -11.32 6.44
C LYS A 120 -5.65 -10.01 5.79
N ILE A 121 -4.86 -10.06 4.73
CA ILE A 121 -4.52 -8.87 3.95
C ILE A 121 -5.39 -8.84 2.70
N GLU A 122 -6.22 -7.83 2.61
CA GLU A 122 -7.01 -7.58 1.43
C GLU A 122 -6.15 -7.04 0.28
N TYR A 123 -6.64 -7.19 -0.95
CA TYR A 123 -5.92 -6.73 -2.13
C TYR A 123 -5.56 -5.24 -2.07
N ASN A 124 -6.47 -4.38 -1.59
CA ASN A 124 -6.21 -2.95 -1.48
C ASN A 124 -5.16 -2.62 -0.41
N GLU A 125 -5.12 -3.33 0.71
CA GLU A 125 -4.09 -3.18 1.74
C GLU A 125 -2.71 -3.60 1.21
N PHE A 126 -2.66 -4.72 0.47
CA PHE A 126 -1.45 -5.16 -0.20
C PHE A 126 -0.95 -4.12 -1.21
N LEU A 127 -1.83 -3.58 -2.05
CA LEU A 127 -1.48 -2.52 -2.99
C LEU A 127 -0.97 -1.27 -2.29
N ALA A 128 -1.66 -0.81 -1.23
CA ALA A 128 -1.26 0.36 -0.45
C ALA A 128 0.14 0.20 0.15
N ALA A 129 0.44 -1.01 0.67
CA ALA A 129 1.73 -1.32 1.26
C ALA A 129 2.88 -1.43 0.25
N CYS A 130 2.56 -1.74 -1.01
CA CYS A 130 3.54 -2.02 -2.06
C CYS A 130 3.66 -0.92 -3.11
N LEU A 131 2.79 0.09 -3.07
CA LEU A 131 2.74 1.15 -4.07
C LEU A 131 4.05 1.95 -4.08
N GLU A 132 4.64 2.10 -5.27
CA GLU A 132 5.88 2.84 -5.41
C GLU A 132 5.70 4.34 -5.11
N GLN A 133 6.69 4.94 -4.45
CA GLN A 133 6.68 6.36 -4.08
C GLN A 133 6.37 7.30 -5.25
N LYS A 134 6.92 7.01 -6.42
CA LYS A 134 6.64 7.80 -7.63
C LYS A 134 5.18 7.81 -8.06
N VAL A 135 4.38 6.83 -7.65
CA VAL A 135 2.94 6.74 -7.98
C VAL A 135 2.14 7.58 -6.99
N TYR A 136 2.31 7.35 -5.68
CA TYR A 136 1.49 8.06 -4.71
C TYR A 136 1.91 9.54 -4.54
N LEU A 137 3.15 9.94 -4.85
CA LEU A 137 3.60 11.33 -4.85
C LEU A 137 3.25 12.10 -6.13
N ARG A 138 2.53 11.52 -7.08
CA ARG A 138 1.99 12.28 -8.21
C ARG A 138 1.05 13.36 -7.69
N GLU A 139 1.20 14.57 -8.18
CA GLU A 139 0.40 15.72 -7.76
C GLU A 139 -1.10 15.46 -7.86
N GLU A 140 -1.54 14.83 -8.96
CA GLU A 140 -2.93 14.44 -9.16
C GLU A 140 -3.45 13.50 -8.05
N ASN A 141 -2.67 12.49 -7.65
CA ASN A 141 -3.06 11.54 -6.62
C ASN A 141 -3.13 12.21 -5.24
N LEU A 142 -2.16 13.06 -4.92
CA LEU A 142 -2.15 13.81 -3.66
C LEU A 142 -3.28 14.83 -3.60
N LEU A 143 -3.56 15.53 -4.70
CA LEU A 143 -4.67 16.48 -4.77
C LEU A 143 -6.02 15.77 -4.57
N ASN A 144 -6.22 14.65 -5.26
CA ASN A 144 -7.45 13.86 -5.11
C ASN A 144 -7.63 13.34 -3.68
N ALA A 145 -6.54 12.90 -3.04
CA ALA A 145 -6.55 12.45 -1.65
C ALA A 145 -6.84 13.60 -0.67
N PHE A 146 -6.24 14.77 -0.89
CA PHE A 146 -6.51 15.97 -0.10
C PHE A 146 -7.99 16.37 -0.20
N MET A 147 -8.54 16.49 -1.42
CA MET A 147 -9.95 16.83 -1.64
C MET A 147 -10.92 15.80 -1.04
N MET A 148 -10.51 14.54 -0.94
CA MET A 148 -11.32 13.50 -0.28
C MET A 148 -11.33 13.68 1.25
N LEU A 149 -10.23 14.16 1.82
CA LEU A 149 -10.13 14.45 3.27
C LEU A 149 -10.79 15.78 3.63
N ASP A 150 -10.54 16.84 2.86
CA ASP A 150 -11.16 18.18 3.00
C ASP A 150 -12.64 18.11 2.57
N TYR A 151 -13.45 17.59 3.49
CA TYR A 151 -14.85 17.27 3.18
C TYR A 151 -15.74 18.49 3.01
N ASP A 152 -15.48 19.56 3.76
CA ASP A 152 -16.25 20.79 3.71
C ASP A 152 -15.75 21.78 2.66
N GLY A 153 -14.61 21.47 2.01
CA GLY A 153 -14.02 22.31 0.96
C GLY A 153 -13.39 23.59 1.48
N SER A 154 -12.99 23.61 2.75
CA SER A 154 -12.36 24.77 3.40
C SER A 154 -10.97 25.09 2.84
N GLY A 155 -10.34 24.13 2.14
CA GLY A 155 -8.95 24.21 1.69
C GLY A 155 -7.95 23.77 2.75
N LYS A 156 -8.42 23.22 3.88
CA LYS A 156 -7.62 22.67 4.98
C LYS A 156 -8.24 21.40 5.51
N ILE A 157 -7.43 20.51 6.06
CA ILE A 157 -7.88 19.29 6.73
C ILE A 157 -7.87 19.52 8.23
N SER A 158 -9.03 19.47 8.85
CA SER A 158 -9.24 19.61 10.28
C SER A 158 -9.10 18.28 11.03
N LYS A 159 -8.93 18.34 12.36
CA LYS A 159 -8.97 17.15 13.24
C LYS A 159 -10.27 16.34 13.08
N SER A 160 -11.40 17.03 12.89
CA SER A 160 -12.70 16.39 12.73
C SER A 160 -12.79 15.56 11.43
N GLU A 161 -12.17 16.04 10.36
CA GLU A 161 -12.13 15.35 9.08
C GLU A 161 -11.19 14.15 9.10
N ILE A 162 -10.01 14.26 9.73
CA ILE A 162 -9.14 13.10 9.97
C ILE A 162 -9.87 12.02 10.77
N LYS A 163 -10.53 12.41 11.87
CA LYS A 163 -11.29 11.49 12.71
C LYS A 163 -12.42 10.82 11.94
N ARG A 164 -13.10 11.56 11.08
CA ARG A 164 -14.15 11.05 10.20
C ARG A 164 -13.59 10.05 9.18
N ALA A 165 -12.50 10.40 8.49
CA ALA A 165 -11.85 9.54 7.50
C ALA A 165 -11.43 8.19 8.11
N LEU A 166 -10.97 8.20 9.35
CA LEU A 166 -10.58 7.01 10.10
C LEU A 166 -11.74 6.35 10.89
N ASN A 167 -13.01 6.65 10.53
CA ASN A 167 -14.21 6.08 11.16
C ASN A 167 -14.24 6.21 12.69
N GLY A 168 -13.56 7.23 13.24
CA GLY A 168 -13.41 7.44 14.67
C GLY A 168 -12.40 6.49 15.36
N ASP A 169 -11.76 5.57 14.63
CA ASP A 169 -10.76 4.65 15.18
C ASP A 169 -9.39 5.32 15.37
N ILE A 170 -9.40 6.44 16.10
CA ILE A 170 -8.19 7.16 16.48
C ILE A 170 -8.43 7.88 17.82
N ASP A 171 -7.49 7.70 18.74
CA ASP A 171 -7.49 8.45 20.00
C ASP A 171 -6.97 9.87 19.78
N ASN A 172 -7.34 10.77 20.73
CA ASN A 172 -6.99 12.18 20.60
C ASN A 172 -5.48 12.44 20.67
N GLU A 173 -4.73 11.63 21.42
CA GLU A 173 -3.26 11.78 21.52
C GLU A 173 -2.58 11.46 20.17
N THR A 174 -3.00 10.38 19.53
CA THR A 174 -2.50 10.02 18.18
C THR A 174 -2.92 11.06 17.14
N LEU A 175 -4.14 11.60 17.24
CA LEU A 175 -4.62 12.65 16.36
C LEU A 175 -3.80 13.95 16.51
N ASP A 176 -3.50 14.34 17.74
CA ASP A 176 -2.68 15.52 18.03
C ASP A 176 -1.23 15.34 17.52
N LYS A 177 -0.68 14.13 17.58
CA LYS A 177 0.63 13.81 16.98
C LYS A 177 0.60 13.94 15.46
N ILE A 178 -0.44 13.43 14.80
CA ILE A 178 -0.58 13.55 13.34
C ILE A 178 -0.63 15.02 12.95
N ILE A 179 -1.48 15.83 13.57
CA ILE A 179 -1.55 17.25 13.29
C ILE A 179 -0.17 17.89 13.49
N LYS A 180 0.46 17.70 14.63
CA LYS A 180 1.77 18.29 14.94
C LYS A 180 2.86 17.92 13.92
N ASP A 181 2.80 16.74 13.33
CA ASP A 181 3.82 16.28 12.37
C ASP A 181 3.56 16.80 10.94
N PHE A 182 2.31 17.17 10.63
CA PHE A 182 1.93 17.70 9.33
C PHE A 182 1.79 19.23 9.33
N ASP A 183 1.24 19.83 10.38
CA ASP A 183 1.02 21.26 10.57
C ASP A 183 2.38 21.96 10.80
N LEU A 184 2.85 22.70 9.80
CA LEU A 184 4.15 23.36 9.84
C LEU A 184 4.05 24.80 10.36
N ASP A 185 2.90 25.46 10.16
CA ASP A 185 2.69 26.85 10.59
C ASP A 185 2.04 26.97 11.97
N GLY A 186 1.52 25.86 12.51
CA GLY A 186 0.98 25.76 13.87
C GLY A 186 -0.43 26.28 14.02
N ASP A 187 -1.22 26.35 12.94
CA ASP A 187 -2.60 26.83 12.97
C ASP A 187 -3.62 25.77 13.44
N GLY A 188 -3.19 24.52 13.55
CA GLY A 188 -3.98 23.38 14.05
C GLY A 188 -4.77 22.63 12.99
N GLU A 189 -4.59 22.97 11.73
CA GLU A 189 -5.18 22.34 10.56
C GLU A 189 -4.06 22.00 9.56
N ILE A 190 -4.34 21.26 8.48
CA ILE A 190 -3.35 20.86 7.49
C ILE A 190 -3.77 21.42 6.13
N ASP A 191 -3.03 22.38 5.60
CA ASP A 191 -3.25 22.87 4.25
C ASP A 191 -2.68 21.89 3.19
N TYR A 192 -2.96 22.13 1.89
CA TYR A 192 -2.50 21.24 0.83
C TYR A 192 -0.97 21.13 0.76
N LYS A 193 -0.25 22.23 1.00
CA LYS A 193 1.21 22.25 0.93
C LYS A 193 1.82 21.43 2.08
N GLU A 194 1.27 21.59 3.27
CA GLU A 194 1.63 20.83 4.46
C GLU A 194 1.30 19.35 4.33
N PHE A 195 0.13 19.04 3.76
CA PHE A 195 -0.25 17.67 3.45
C PHE A 195 0.76 17.00 2.50
N VAL A 196 1.14 17.66 1.40
CA VAL A 196 2.14 17.14 0.46
C VAL A 196 3.49 16.93 1.13
N GLU A 197 3.94 17.88 1.96
CA GLU A 197 5.23 17.77 2.66
C GLU A 197 5.17 16.67 3.74
N GLY A 198 4.10 16.56 4.49
CA GLY A 198 3.88 15.50 5.47
C GLY A 198 3.87 14.11 4.84
N MET A 199 3.23 13.95 3.68
CA MET A 199 3.24 12.71 2.91
C MET A 199 4.66 12.35 2.44
N LYS A 200 5.46 13.30 1.97
CA LYS A 200 6.87 13.08 1.61
C LYS A 200 7.74 12.68 2.81
N ASN A 201 7.55 13.37 3.94
CA ASN A 201 8.35 13.17 5.14
C ASN A 201 8.00 11.88 5.89
N SER A 202 6.78 11.38 5.76
CA SER A 202 6.36 10.08 6.32
C SER A 202 7.28 8.93 5.86
N TYR A 203 7.91 9.04 4.70
CA TYR A 203 8.84 8.05 4.17
C TYR A 203 10.32 8.39 4.43
N LYS A 204 10.69 9.66 4.56
CA LYS A 204 12.10 10.05 4.82
C LYS A 204 12.59 9.68 6.21
N LYS A 205 11.74 9.73 7.22
CA LYS A 205 12.07 9.31 8.59
C LYS A 205 12.62 7.88 8.68
N GLU A 206 12.43 7.08 7.64
CA GLU A 206 12.85 5.68 7.56
C GLU A 206 14.25 5.48 6.97
N GLU A 207 14.72 6.39 6.11
CA GLU A 207 16.08 6.32 5.55
C GLU A 207 17.12 6.71 6.62
N GLU A 208 16.81 7.65 7.50
CA GLU A 208 17.70 8.10 8.57
C GLU A 208 17.90 7.04 9.67
N VAL A 209 16.90 6.22 9.97
CA VAL A 209 17.02 5.13 10.96
C VAL A 209 17.97 4.01 10.49
N LYS A 210 18.21 3.88 9.18
CA LYS A 210 19.14 2.88 8.63
C LYS A 210 20.61 3.23 8.81
N ASP A 211 20.95 4.52 8.89
CA ASP A 211 22.35 4.97 9.05
C ASP A 211 22.83 4.92 10.52
N GLU A 212 21.94 4.86 11.50
CA GLU A 212 22.32 4.80 12.92
C GLU A 212 22.69 3.40 13.43
N ASN A 213 22.52 2.34 12.63
CA ASN A 213 22.90 0.99 13.03
C ASN A 213 23.91 0.35 12.06
N PRO A 214 25.20 0.72 12.17
CA PRO A 214 26.25 0.13 11.34
C PRO A 214 26.38 -1.37 11.65
N PRO A 215 26.64 -2.23 10.65
CA PRO A 215 26.74 -3.66 10.87
C PRO A 215 27.81 -3.99 11.88
N ALA A 216 27.48 -4.79 12.88
CA ALA A 216 28.37 -5.24 13.95
C ALA A 216 29.66 -5.80 13.34
N LYS A 217 30.79 -5.17 13.67
CA LYS A 217 32.12 -5.63 13.25
C LYS A 217 32.33 -7.07 13.75
N LYS A 218 32.37 -8.01 12.82
CA LYS A 218 32.84 -9.38 13.12
C LYS A 218 34.30 -9.29 13.62
N HIS A 219 34.47 -9.48 14.90
CA HIS A 219 35.81 -9.73 15.45
C HIS A 219 36.27 -11.11 14.96
N LYS A 220 37.47 -11.10 14.37
CA LYS A 220 38.22 -12.32 14.00
C LYS A 220 38.67 -13.08 15.24
#